data_4a51bc25be7c687a278c3d74c140f5c3
#
_entry.id   4a51bc25be7c687a278c3d74c140f5c3
#
_cell.length_a   1.000
_cell.length_b   1.000
_cell.length_c   1.000
_cell.angle_alpha   90.00
_cell.angle_beta   90.00
_cell.angle_gamma   90.00
#
_symmetry.space_group_name_H-M   'P 1'
#
loop_
_entity.id
_entity.type
_entity.pdbx_description
1 polymer ?
#
loop_
_entity_poly.entity_id
_entity_poly.type
_entity_poly.pdbx_seq_one_letter_code
_entity_poly.pdbx_strand_id
1 'polypeptide(L)'
;VADMVDGVTKLGKLSYTSVEEQQVENYRKMFLAMGKDIRVILIKLADRLHNMRTLKYLTRDRQIANAKETMNLYAPLANRLGVYSLKWELEDLSFKYLYPEEYREIVEGINKKREERLKFIDLIMDQIKGELKKQKIVAEVSGRAKHLYSIYRKMKRDNLTLDQVYDLFALRIIVNSVKDCYAALGVVHDLYNPMPGRFKDYIAMPKPNMYQSLHTTLIGPKGTPFEVQIRTWDMHRIAEYGIAAHWAYKEKSFSSGKKANVKVEEDKLSWIRETLEWQKDMQDPEEFMQTLKKELFEDEVYVFTPKGAIKVLPKGSTPIDFAYQIHAEIGHHMVGAKINSQMMPIITPLKSGDIVEIITSDQSKGPSRDWLKFVKSSGARNKINSWFKKNLREENISKGKELIEKELKKIGMK
;
A
#
# COMPACT_ATOMS: atom_id res chain seq x y z
N VAL A 1 15.32 -18.09 16.08
CA VAL A 1 16.28 -16.96 16.17
C VAL A 1 17.29 -17.04 15.03
N ALA A 2 17.94 -18.19 14.78
CA ALA A 2 18.94 -18.34 13.70
C ALA A 2 18.41 -17.92 12.33
N ASP A 3 17.20 -18.37 11.95
CA ASP A 3 16.56 -18.03 10.66
C ASP A 3 16.28 -16.52 10.52
N MET A 4 15.92 -15.85 11.64
CA MET A 4 15.73 -14.39 11.64
C MET A 4 17.06 -13.66 11.45
N VAL A 5 18.12 -14.10 12.13
CA VAL A 5 19.46 -13.51 11.98
C VAL A 5 19.94 -13.68 10.56
N ASP A 6 19.81 -14.87 9.97
CA ASP A 6 20.15 -15.10 8.56
C ASP A 6 19.34 -14.21 7.61
N GLY A 7 18.04 -14.08 7.85
CA GLY A 7 17.14 -13.25 7.03
C GLY A 7 17.48 -11.76 7.05
N VAL A 8 17.99 -11.20 8.16
CA VAL A 8 18.39 -9.80 8.25
C VAL A 8 19.84 -9.56 7.79
N THR A 9 20.66 -10.61 7.72
CA THR A 9 22.06 -10.49 7.33
C THR A 9 22.17 -10.41 5.81
N LYS A 10 22.99 -9.47 5.31
CA LYS A 10 23.31 -9.39 3.89
C LYS A 10 24.02 -10.66 3.42
N LEU A 11 23.80 -11.03 2.16
CA LEU A 11 24.53 -12.11 1.53
C LEU A 11 26.04 -11.82 1.61
N GLY A 12 26.80 -12.80 2.07
CA GLY A 12 28.26 -12.74 2.12
C GLY A 12 28.84 -12.62 0.71
N LYS A 13 30.17 -12.65 0.61
CA LYS A 13 30.93 -12.54 -0.64
C LYS A 13 30.66 -13.71 -1.60
N LEU A 14 29.54 -13.64 -2.32
CA LEU A 14 29.40 -14.36 -3.58
C LEU A 14 29.99 -13.46 -4.68
N SER A 15 30.61 -14.05 -5.69
CA SER A 15 31.11 -13.31 -6.86
C SER A 15 29.91 -12.85 -7.69
N TYR A 16 29.51 -11.60 -7.49
CA TYR A 16 28.49 -10.94 -8.32
C TYR A 16 29.17 -10.21 -9.47
N THR A 17 28.50 -10.11 -10.60
CA THR A 17 29.00 -9.39 -11.78
C THR A 17 28.87 -7.88 -11.64
N SER A 18 27.91 -7.40 -10.83
CA SER A 18 27.73 -5.98 -10.55
C SER A 18 27.25 -5.71 -9.12
N VAL A 19 27.36 -4.44 -8.67
CA VAL A 19 26.84 -3.97 -7.39
C VAL A 19 25.31 -4.00 -7.38
N GLU A 20 24.69 -3.74 -8.53
CA GLU A 20 23.26 -3.77 -8.74
C GLU A 20 22.72 -5.18 -8.54
N GLU A 21 23.35 -6.19 -9.16
CA GLU A 21 22.97 -7.59 -9.01
C GLU A 21 23.05 -8.05 -7.55
N GLN A 22 24.14 -7.71 -6.86
CA GLN A 22 24.28 -7.99 -5.43
C GLN A 22 23.13 -7.36 -4.59
N GLN A 23 22.74 -6.14 -4.93
CA GLN A 23 21.68 -5.44 -4.22
C GLN A 23 20.33 -6.11 -4.44
N VAL A 24 20.03 -6.52 -5.67
CA VAL A 24 18.79 -7.23 -6.01
C VAL A 24 18.68 -8.58 -5.29
N GLU A 25 19.77 -9.36 -5.27
CA GLU A 25 19.80 -10.64 -4.56
C GLU A 25 19.68 -10.47 -3.02
N ASN A 26 20.23 -9.40 -2.45
CA ASN A 26 19.99 -9.07 -1.04
C ASN A 26 18.51 -8.77 -0.75
N TYR A 27 17.83 -8.06 -1.65
CA TYR A 27 16.39 -7.82 -1.50
C TYR A 27 15.61 -9.12 -1.64
N ARG A 28 15.94 -9.92 -2.63
CA ARG A 28 15.34 -11.23 -2.85
C ARG A 28 15.42 -12.12 -1.60
N LYS A 29 16.60 -12.24 -1.02
CA LYS A 29 16.80 -12.96 0.26
C LYS A 29 15.95 -12.39 1.39
N MET A 30 15.92 -11.07 1.52
CA MET A 30 15.11 -10.39 2.53
C MET A 30 13.62 -10.70 2.38
N PHE A 31 13.08 -10.64 1.16
CA PHE A 31 11.67 -10.94 0.91
C PHE A 31 11.34 -12.42 1.15
N LEU A 32 12.23 -13.34 0.76
CA LEU A 32 12.08 -14.77 1.07
C LEU A 32 12.03 -15.02 2.58
N ALA A 33 12.93 -14.38 3.33
CA ALA A 33 12.96 -14.50 4.78
C ALA A 33 11.70 -13.87 5.43
N MET A 34 11.22 -12.74 4.89
CA MET A 34 9.99 -12.07 5.33
C MET A 34 8.74 -12.95 5.12
N GLY A 35 8.68 -13.71 4.02
CA GLY A 35 7.58 -14.65 3.76
C GLY A 35 7.56 -15.82 4.75
N LYS A 36 8.71 -16.18 5.32
CA LYS A 36 8.81 -17.17 6.40
C LYS A 36 8.50 -16.56 7.76
N ASP A 37 9.03 -15.38 8.04
CA ASP A 37 8.86 -14.68 9.32
C ASP A 37 8.87 -13.15 9.12
N ILE A 38 7.70 -12.55 9.31
CA ILE A 38 7.51 -11.10 9.14
C ILE A 38 8.38 -10.25 10.08
N ARG A 39 8.85 -10.81 11.20
CA ARG A 39 9.72 -10.08 12.14
C ARG A 39 11.03 -9.65 11.50
N VAL A 40 11.50 -10.39 10.49
CA VAL A 40 12.69 -10.03 9.71
C VAL A 40 12.58 -8.62 9.13
N ILE A 41 11.45 -8.28 8.54
CA ILE A 41 11.29 -6.93 7.95
C ILE A 41 11.10 -5.84 9.01
N LEU A 42 10.45 -6.14 10.14
CA LEU A 42 10.34 -5.17 11.23
C LEU A 42 11.72 -4.82 11.79
N ILE A 43 12.60 -5.81 11.97
CA ILE A 43 14.00 -5.60 12.36
C ILE A 43 14.74 -4.76 11.31
N LYS A 44 14.56 -5.09 10.03
CA LYS A 44 15.19 -4.33 8.92
C LYS A 44 14.71 -2.89 8.83
N LEU A 45 13.43 -2.63 9.08
CA LEU A 45 12.89 -1.27 9.12
C LEU A 45 13.44 -0.48 10.32
N ALA A 46 13.59 -1.11 11.49
CA ALA A 46 14.20 -0.49 12.66
C ALA A 46 15.69 -0.18 12.44
N ASP A 47 16.45 -1.13 11.88
CA ASP A 47 17.85 -0.94 11.47
C ASP A 47 17.98 0.22 10.47
N ARG A 48 17.14 0.23 9.43
CA ARG A 48 17.12 1.31 8.44
C ARG A 48 16.80 2.66 9.06
N LEU A 49 15.84 2.74 9.97
CA LEU A 49 15.51 3.99 10.66
C LEU A 49 16.70 4.50 11.49
N HIS A 50 17.37 3.61 12.23
CA HIS A 50 18.57 3.96 12.98
C HIS A 50 19.67 4.51 12.06
N ASN A 51 19.92 3.82 10.92
CA ASN A 51 20.89 4.26 9.94
C ASN A 51 20.53 5.62 9.34
N MET A 52 19.26 5.89 9.07
CA MET A 52 18.81 7.18 8.56
C MET A 52 18.96 8.31 9.58
N ARG A 53 18.71 8.07 10.86
CA ARG A 53 18.92 9.04 11.95
C ARG A 53 20.39 9.40 12.13
N THR A 54 21.29 8.47 11.83
CA THR A 54 22.76 8.65 11.96
C THR A 54 23.44 8.96 10.63
N LEU A 55 22.69 9.19 9.56
CA LEU A 55 23.19 9.36 8.19
C LEU A 55 24.19 10.53 8.02
N LYS A 56 24.12 11.55 8.90
CA LYS A 56 25.00 12.73 8.90
C LYS A 56 26.49 12.41 9.05
N TYR A 57 26.83 11.23 9.57
CA TYR A 57 28.23 10.79 9.74
C TYR A 57 28.83 10.12 8.52
N LEU A 58 28.04 9.89 7.48
CA LEU A 58 28.51 9.30 6.21
C LEU A 58 28.92 10.37 5.20
N THR A 59 29.70 9.98 4.19
CA THR A 59 30.03 10.83 3.04
C THR A 59 28.77 11.19 2.24
N ARG A 60 28.80 12.32 1.51
CA ARG A 60 27.64 12.82 0.75
C ARG A 60 27.07 11.79 -0.21
N ASP A 61 27.91 11.07 -0.94
CA ASP A 61 27.48 10.04 -1.90
C ASP A 61 26.73 8.89 -1.20
N ARG A 62 27.26 8.44 -0.05
CA ARG A 62 26.59 7.43 0.77
C ARG A 62 25.30 7.93 1.38
N GLN A 63 25.24 9.22 1.77
CA GLN A 63 23.99 9.84 2.24
C GLN A 63 22.90 9.78 1.16
N ILE A 64 23.25 10.18 -0.07
CA ILE A 64 22.31 10.18 -1.21
C ILE A 64 21.88 8.76 -1.57
N ALA A 65 22.81 7.82 -1.65
CA ALA A 65 22.52 6.43 -1.97
C ALA A 65 21.55 5.79 -0.95
N ASN A 66 21.84 5.94 0.35
CA ASN A 66 20.98 5.41 1.42
C ASN A 66 19.61 6.11 1.44
N ALA A 67 19.55 7.41 1.21
CA ALA A 67 18.28 8.15 1.17
C ALA A 67 17.43 7.72 -0.05
N LYS A 68 18.03 7.50 -1.23
CA LYS A 68 17.34 6.97 -2.42
C LYS A 68 16.80 5.57 -2.17
N GLU A 69 17.61 4.68 -1.61
CA GLU A 69 17.20 3.31 -1.29
C GLU A 69 16.04 3.32 -0.29
N THR A 70 16.13 4.16 0.74
CA THR A 70 15.09 4.28 1.76
C THR A 70 13.77 4.79 1.17
N MET A 71 13.83 5.84 0.34
CA MET A 71 12.65 6.42 -0.30
C MET A 71 12.00 5.46 -1.29
N ASN A 72 12.80 4.69 -2.03
CA ASN A 72 12.32 3.83 -3.12
C ASN A 72 11.92 2.41 -2.67
N LEU A 73 12.33 1.96 -1.48
CA LEU A 73 12.05 0.60 -1.04
C LEU A 73 11.49 0.57 0.37
N TYR A 74 12.21 1.08 1.37
CA TYR A 74 11.85 0.87 2.78
C TYR A 74 10.63 1.69 3.22
N ALA A 75 10.48 2.93 2.76
CA ALA A 75 9.32 3.75 3.09
C ALA A 75 8.02 3.21 2.44
N PRO A 76 8.00 2.80 1.15
CA PRO A 76 6.88 2.09 0.56
C PRO A 76 6.54 0.77 1.25
N LEU A 77 7.56 0.01 1.65
CA LEU A 77 7.38 -1.24 2.36
C LEU A 77 6.76 -1.03 3.75
N ALA A 78 7.22 -0.02 4.50
CA ALA A 78 6.60 0.38 5.75
C ALA A 78 5.13 0.82 5.56
N ASN A 79 4.83 1.51 4.44
CA ASN A 79 3.47 1.87 4.05
C ASN A 79 2.59 0.64 3.79
N ARG A 80 3.10 -0.35 3.06
CA ARG A 80 2.37 -1.59 2.73
C ARG A 80 2.09 -2.44 3.97
N LEU A 81 3.00 -2.42 4.94
CA LEU A 81 2.86 -3.09 6.23
C LEU A 81 2.04 -2.28 7.26
N GLY A 82 1.59 -1.08 6.89
CA GLY A 82 0.80 -0.20 7.74
C GLY A 82 1.57 0.45 8.90
N VAL A 83 2.92 0.35 8.93
CA VAL A 83 3.75 0.95 9.99
C VAL A 83 4.00 2.42 9.65
N TYR A 84 2.97 3.23 9.81
CA TYR A 84 3.01 4.62 9.34
C TYR A 84 3.99 5.50 10.11
N SER A 85 4.21 5.25 11.40
CA SER A 85 5.20 5.99 12.18
C SER A 85 6.60 5.89 11.56
N LEU A 86 7.02 4.67 11.18
CA LEU A 86 8.29 4.45 10.49
C LEU A 86 8.29 5.04 9.07
N LYS A 87 7.22 4.82 8.32
CA LYS A 87 7.10 5.36 6.96
C LYS A 87 7.38 6.85 6.90
N TRP A 88 6.68 7.63 7.72
CA TRP A 88 6.79 9.09 7.66
C TRP A 88 8.16 9.59 8.09
N GLU A 89 8.75 9.01 9.12
CA GLU A 89 10.07 9.39 9.56
C GLU A 89 11.13 9.03 8.51
N LEU A 90 11.03 7.85 7.87
CA LEU A 90 11.91 7.46 6.78
C LEU A 90 11.76 8.39 5.56
N GLU A 91 10.53 8.77 5.20
CA GLU A 91 10.27 9.73 4.13
C GLU A 91 10.87 11.12 4.44
N ASP A 92 10.62 11.67 5.63
CA ASP A 92 11.10 13.00 6.02
C ASP A 92 12.64 13.06 6.12
N LEU A 93 13.26 12.02 6.69
CA LEU A 93 14.72 11.90 6.74
C LEU A 93 15.32 11.78 5.34
N SER A 94 14.73 10.97 4.45
CA SER A 94 15.19 10.86 3.07
C SER A 94 15.03 12.15 2.30
N PHE A 95 13.91 12.84 2.47
CA PHE A 95 13.61 14.13 1.86
C PHE A 95 14.69 15.18 2.19
N LYS A 96 15.11 15.26 3.43
CA LYS A 96 16.17 16.17 3.90
C LYS A 96 17.47 16.01 3.10
N TYR A 97 17.86 14.78 2.72
CA TYR A 97 19.12 14.51 2.02
C TYR A 97 18.99 14.56 0.51
N LEU A 98 17.81 14.20 -0.04
CA LEU A 98 17.58 14.17 -1.48
C LEU A 98 17.23 15.55 -2.05
N TYR A 99 16.50 16.35 -1.30
CA TYR A 99 15.97 17.66 -1.71
C TYR A 99 16.21 18.71 -0.62
N PRO A 100 17.48 19.05 -0.34
CA PRO A 100 17.84 19.87 0.85
C PRO A 100 17.36 21.31 0.77
N GLU A 101 17.20 21.86 -0.43
CA GLU A 101 16.71 23.24 -0.61
C GLU A 101 15.22 23.34 -0.36
N GLU A 102 14.43 22.46 -0.97
CA GLU A 102 12.99 22.38 -0.78
C GLU A 102 12.63 21.99 0.67
N TYR A 103 13.44 21.12 1.28
CA TYR A 103 13.29 20.79 2.70
C TYR A 103 13.43 22.03 3.59
N ARG A 104 14.47 22.86 3.37
CA ARG A 104 14.69 24.10 4.12
C ARG A 104 13.56 25.11 3.90
N GLU A 105 13.16 25.33 2.67
CA GLU A 105 12.06 26.23 2.31
C GLU A 105 10.76 25.86 3.04
N ILE A 106 10.40 24.58 3.04
CA ILE A 106 9.19 24.11 3.73
C ILE A 106 9.31 24.27 5.24
N VAL A 107 10.45 23.92 5.84
CA VAL A 107 10.68 24.06 7.30
C VAL A 107 10.59 25.53 7.73
N GLU A 108 11.24 26.44 7.01
CA GLU A 108 11.22 27.87 7.30
C GLU A 108 9.81 28.47 7.11
N GLY A 109 9.13 28.11 6.03
CA GLY A 109 7.77 28.56 5.76
C GLY A 109 6.75 28.09 6.80
N ILE A 110 6.89 26.86 7.28
CA ILE A 110 6.06 26.33 8.39
C ILE A 110 6.34 27.09 9.68
N ASN A 111 7.62 27.33 9.99
CA ASN A 111 8.02 28.01 11.23
C ASN A 111 7.55 29.47 11.27
N LYS A 112 7.59 30.21 10.16
CA LYS A 112 7.12 31.61 10.08
C LYS A 112 5.66 31.79 10.50
N LYS A 113 4.80 30.81 10.27
CA LYS A 113 3.36 30.86 10.58
C LYS A 113 2.96 29.98 11.77
N ARG A 114 3.93 29.47 12.51
CA ARG A 114 3.69 28.45 13.56
C ARG A 114 2.78 28.94 14.67
N GLU A 115 3.03 30.14 15.20
CA GLU A 115 2.26 30.67 16.32
C GLU A 115 0.80 30.95 15.97
N GLU A 116 0.54 31.56 14.81
CA GLU A 116 -0.82 31.83 14.35
C GLU A 116 -1.61 30.54 14.17
N ARG A 117 -0.96 29.53 13.60
CA ARG A 117 -1.56 28.21 13.35
C ARG A 117 -1.82 27.43 14.63
N LEU A 118 -0.90 27.50 15.60
CA LEU A 118 -1.13 26.87 16.91
C LEU A 118 -2.33 27.49 17.61
N LYS A 119 -2.43 28.83 17.65
CA LYS A 119 -3.59 29.54 18.23
C LYS A 119 -4.90 29.16 17.52
N PHE A 120 -4.88 29.02 16.19
CA PHE A 120 -6.03 28.60 15.42
C PHE A 120 -6.47 27.16 15.76
N ILE A 121 -5.51 26.23 15.83
CA ILE A 121 -5.77 24.83 16.18
C ILE A 121 -6.27 24.67 17.60
N ASP A 122 -5.68 25.37 18.56
CA ASP A 122 -6.09 25.33 19.96
C ASP A 122 -7.53 25.81 20.13
N LEU A 123 -7.90 26.91 19.46
CA LEU A 123 -9.27 27.40 19.46
C LEU A 123 -10.29 26.37 18.92
N ILE A 124 -9.96 25.73 17.78
CA ILE A 124 -10.86 24.71 17.20
C ILE A 124 -10.91 23.46 18.10
N MET A 125 -9.79 23.03 18.65
CA MET A 125 -9.73 21.89 19.56
C MET A 125 -10.61 22.13 20.80
N ASP A 126 -10.57 23.32 21.38
CA ASP A 126 -11.36 23.62 22.57
C ASP A 126 -12.85 23.66 22.27
N GLN A 127 -13.25 24.19 21.11
CA GLN A 127 -14.65 24.17 20.67
C GLN A 127 -15.16 22.73 20.46
N ILE A 128 -14.36 21.90 19.72
CA ILE A 128 -14.73 20.50 19.47
C ILE A 128 -14.78 19.71 20.80
N LYS A 129 -13.79 19.85 21.69
CA LYS A 129 -13.79 19.21 23.02
C LYS A 129 -15.03 19.59 23.84
N GLY A 130 -15.38 20.88 23.82
CA GLY A 130 -16.55 21.39 24.53
C GLY A 130 -17.85 20.75 24.03
N GLU A 131 -18.03 20.64 22.73
CA GLU A 131 -19.24 20.08 22.14
C GLU A 131 -19.32 18.55 22.28
N LEU A 132 -18.21 17.83 22.11
CA LEU A 132 -18.15 16.39 22.37
C LEU A 132 -18.51 16.06 23.81
N LYS A 133 -18.05 16.90 24.78
CA LYS A 133 -18.38 16.73 26.20
C LYS A 133 -19.86 16.95 26.48
N LYS A 134 -20.51 17.97 25.86
CA LYS A 134 -21.96 18.19 26.00
C LYS A 134 -22.77 16.99 25.52
N GLN A 135 -22.33 16.35 24.43
CA GLN A 135 -22.95 15.14 23.88
C GLN A 135 -22.51 13.84 24.56
N LYS A 136 -21.75 13.93 25.67
CA LYS A 136 -21.26 12.79 26.46
C LYS A 136 -20.37 11.81 25.65
N ILE A 137 -19.69 12.29 24.62
CA ILE A 137 -18.74 11.51 23.83
C ILE A 137 -17.35 11.65 24.48
N VAL A 138 -16.82 10.53 24.97
CA VAL A 138 -15.46 10.47 25.53
C VAL A 138 -14.48 10.41 24.38
N ALA A 139 -13.68 11.46 24.23
CA ALA A 139 -12.73 11.58 23.12
C ALA A 139 -11.44 12.25 23.56
N GLU A 140 -10.31 11.81 22.99
CA GLU A 140 -9.06 12.54 22.98
C GLU A 140 -8.96 13.35 21.67
N VAL A 141 -8.80 14.67 21.79
CA VAL A 141 -8.63 15.57 20.65
C VAL A 141 -7.22 16.16 20.70
N SER A 142 -6.48 15.96 19.62
CA SER A 142 -5.11 16.44 19.46
C SER A 142 -4.85 17.05 18.10
N GLY A 143 -3.98 18.07 18.04
CA GLY A 143 -3.47 18.61 16.78
C GLY A 143 -2.37 17.71 16.22
N ARG A 144 -2.29 17.59 14.90
CA ARG A 144 -1.25 16.85 14.21
C ARG A 144 -0.64 17.69 13.11
N ALA A 145 0.67 17.92 13.19
CA ALA A 145 1.42 18.48 12.07
C ALA A 145 1.53 17.46 10.93
N LYS A 146 1.37 17.92 9.70
CA LYS A 146 1.58 17.10 8.52
C LYS A 146 3.07 16.90 8.26
N HIS A 147 3.46 15.72 7.84
CA HIS A 147 4.85 15.38 7.54
C HIS A 147 5.39 16.19 6.36
N LEU A 148 6.66 16.59 6.43
CA LEU A 148 7.30 17.52 5.48
C LEU A 148 7.28 16.98 4.05
N TYR A 149 7.64 15.71 3.87
CA TYR A 149 7.60 15.08 2.56
C TYR A 149 6.18 14.99 1.99
N SER A 150 5.16 14.77 2.83
CA SER A 150 3.77 14.76 2.40
C SER A 150 3.30 16.14 1.89
N ILE A 151 3.79 17.21 2.50
CA ILE A 151 3.57 18.59 2.06
C ILE A 151 4.23 18.81 0.70
N TYR A 152 5.52 18.50 0.58
CA TYR A 152 6.29 18.61 -0.65
C TYR A 152 5.62 17.87 -1.82
N ARG A 153 5.25 16.61 -1.60
CA ARG A 153 4.58 15.79 -2.61
C ARG A 153 3.25 16.38 -3.07
N LYS A 154 2.49 16.99 -2.16
CA LYS A 154 1.24 17.68 -2.50
C LYS A 154 1.51 18.94 -3.32
N MET A 155 2.48 19.77 -2.90
CA MET A 155 2.88 20.96 -3.64
C MET A 155 3.28 20.62 -5.08
N LYS A 156 4.11 19.58 -5.27
CA LYS A 156 4.56 19.14 -6.61
C LYS A 156 3.44 18.54 -7.45
N ARG A 157 2.58 17.69 -6.86
CA ARG A 157 1.48 17.04 -7.59
C ARG A 157 0.42 18.03 -8.07
N ASP A 158 0.04 18.94 -7.19
CA ASP A 158 -1.07 19.88 -7.41
C ASP A 158 -0.57 21.25 -7.90
N ASN A 159 0.74 21.40 -8.14
CA ASN A 159 1.44 22.65 -8.53
C ASN A 159 1.09 23.84 -7.61
N LEU A 160 1.17 23.61 -6.29
CA LEU A 160 0.82 24.57 -5.27
C LEU A 160 2.06 25.18 -4.62
N THR A 161 1.96 26.44 -4.20
CA THR A 161 2.91 27.04 -3.26
C THR A 161 2.59 26.60 -1.83
N LEU A 162 3.55 26.76 -0.89
CA LEU A 162 3.32 26.41 0.51
C LEU A 162 2.12 27.16 1.12
N ASP A 163 1.90 28.41 0.73
CA ASP A 163 0.79 29.24 1.20
C ASP A 163 -0.59 28.74 0.70
N GLN A 164 -0.61 28.00 -0.39
CA GLN A 164 -1.80 27.39 -0.96
C GLN A 164 -2.09 26.01 -0.36
N VAL A 165 -1.19 25.47 0.48
CA VAL A 165 -1.41 24.21 1.20
C VAL A 165 -2.13 24.49 2.50
N TYR A 166 -3.46 24.52 2.45
CA TYR A 166 -4.30 24.89 3.61
C TYR A 166 -4.40 23.79 4.67
N ASP A 167 -4.17 22.53 4.32
CA ASP A 167 -4.28 21.36 5.20
C ASP A 167 -2.94 20.99 5.87
N LEU A 168 -2.14 21.98 6.24
CA LEU A 168 -0.85 21.75 6.91
C LEU A 168 -1.02 21.13 8.30
N PHE A 169 -2.17 21.37 8.92
CA PHE A 169 -2.52 20.81 10.22
C PHE A 169 -3.81 20.01 10.12
N ALA A 170 -3.79 18.88 10.75
CA ALA A 170 -4.96 18.03 10.91
C ALA A 170 -5.29 17.91 12.41
N LEU A 171 -6.54 17.83 12.74
CA LEU A 171 -7.00 17.42 14.05
C LEU A 171 -7.25 15.91 14.06
N ARG A 172 -6.94 15.31 15.19
CA ARG A 172 -7.23 13.90 15.43
C ARG A 172 -8.18 13.78 16.61
N ILE A 173 -9.26 13.03 16.41
CA ILE A 173 -10.23 12.70 17.45
C ILE A 173 -10.18 11.18 17.63
N ILE A 174 -9.84 10.72 18.83
CA ILE A 174 -9.78 9.31 19.18
C ILE A 174 -10.91 9.03 20.18
N VAL A 175 -11.73 8.05 19.83
CA VAL A 175 -12.93 7.66 20.60
C VAL A 175 -12.90 6.17 20.95
N ASN A 176 -13.86 5.70 21.77
CA ASN A 176 -13.85 4.33 22.26
C ASN A 176 -14.51 3.32 21.31
N SER A 177 -15.48 3.75 20.50
CA SER A 177 -16.24 2.84 19.62
C SER A 177 -16.43 3.40 18.22
N VAL A 178 -16.73 2.52 17.26
CA VAL A 178 -17.10 2.90 15.88
C VAL A 178 -18.34 3.81 15.88
N LYS A 179 -19.33 3.52 16.74
CA LYS A 179 -20.51 4.35 16.89
C LYS A 179 -20.14 5.79 17.31
N ASP A 180 -19.20 5.92 18.24
CA ASP A 180 -18.73 7.24 18.67
C ASP A 180 -17.94 7.96 17.56
N CYS A 181 -17.27 7.23 16.64
CA CYS A 181 -16.65 7.86 15.47
C CYS A 181 -17.66 8.61 14.61
N TYR A 182 -18.79 7.98 14.29
CA TYR A 182 -19.84 8.60 13.48
C TYR A 182 -20.60 9.68 14.25
N ALA A 183 -20.78 9.51 15.57
CA ALA A 183 -21.34 10.55 16.42
C ALA A 183 -20.45 11.79 16.47
N ALA A 184 -19.12 11.61 16.64
CA ALA A 184 -18.15 12.70 16.61
C ALA A 184 -18.10 13.38 15.23
N LEU A 185 -18.28 12.64 14.14
CA LEU A 185 -18.39 13.21 12.79
C LEU A 185 -19.60 14.16 12.70
N GLY A 186 -20.75 13.74 13.23
CA GLY A 186 -21.95 14.59 13.29
C GLY A 186 -21.67 15.89 14.06
N VAL A 187 -21.01 15.80 15.22
CA VAL A 187 -20.64 16.97 16.02
C VAL A 187 -19.75 17.95 15.25
N VAL A 188 -18.72 17.48 14.59
CA VAL A 188 -17.81 18.37 13.86
C VAL A 188 -18.43 18.96 12.61
N HIS A 189 -19.39 18.26 11.97
CA HIS A 189 -20.14 18.77 10.82
C HIS A 189 -21.23 19.78 11.22
N ASP A 190 -21.75 19.69 12.45
CA ASP A 190 -22.66 20.69 13.03
C ASP A 190 -21.92 21.99 13.37
N LEU A 191 -20.69 21.87 13.89
CA LEU A 191 -19.84 23.03 14.22
C LEU A 191 -19.25 23.73 12.99
N TYR A 192 -18.90 22.97 11.94
CA TYR A 192 -18.15 23.48 10.79
C TYR A 192 -18.64 22.85 9.49
N ASN A 193 -18.82 23.66 8.46
CA ASN A 193 -19.28 23.20 7.16
C ASN A 193 -18.24 22.29 6.47
N PRO A 194 -18.61 21.05 6.05
CA PRO A 194 -17.72 20.19 5.32
C PRO A 194 -17.47 20.67 3.88
N MET A 195 -16.24 20.54 3.42
CA MET A 195 -15.88 20.82 2.04
C MET A 195 -16.37 19.68 1.12
N PRO A 196 -17.18 19.98 0.08
CA PRO A 196 -17.71 18.95 -0.84
C PRO A 196 -16.61 18.10 -1.47
N GLY A 197 -16.86 16.79 -1.55
CA GLY A 197 -15.93 15.83 -2.15
C GLY A 197 -14.65 15.53 -1.33
N ARG A 198 -14.54 16.06 -0.10
CA ARG A 198 -13.38 15.85 0.78
C ARG A 198 -13.63 14.92 1.95
N PHE A 199 -14.80 14.31 2.02
CA PHE A 199 -15.10 13.26 3.00
C PHE A 199 -14.63 11.90 2.51
N LYS A 200 -14.01 11.12 3.40
CA LYS A 200 -13.58 9.73 3.12
C LYS A 200 -13.85 8.86 4.32
N ASP A 201 -14.55 7.77 4.11
CA ASP A 201 -14.87 6.78 5.12
C ASP A 201 -13.99 5.54 4.94
N TYR A 202 -12.85 5.53 5.65
CA TYR A 202 -11.97 4.36 5.72
C TYR A 202 -12.32 3.41 6.87
N ILE A 203 -13.42 3.65 7.63
CA ILE A 203 -13.95 2.69 8.59
C ILE A 203 -14.82 1.68 7.86
N ALA A 204 -15.76 2.16 7.04
CA ALA A 204 -16.59 1.31 6.20
C ALA A 204 -15.80 0.64 5.07
N MET A 205 -14.79 1.33 4.52
CA MET A 205 -13.93 0.84 3.43
C MET A 205 -12.45 0.91 3.86
N PRO A 206 -11.96 -0.06 4.67
CA PRO A 206 -10.58 -0.08 5.13
C PRO A 206 -9.59 -0.16 3.98
N LYS A 207 -8.44 0.52 4.13
CA LYS A 207 -7.35 0.37 3.16
C LYS A 207 -6.71 -1.03 3.27
N PRO A 208 -6.06 -1.54 2.22
CA PRO A 208 -5.39 -2.86 2.25
C PRO A 208 -4.35 -3.01 3.36
N ASN A 209 -3.69 -1.92 3.74
CA ASN A 209 -2.77 -1.87 4.87
C ASN A 209 -3.49 -1.72 6.22
N MET A 210 -4.80 -2.03 6.28
CA MET A 210 -5.68 -2.01 7.46
C MET A 210 -5.90 -0.62 8.08
N TYR A 211 -5.52 0.44 7.40
CA TYR A 211 -5.80 1.78 7.88
C TYR A 211 -7.30 2.05 7.91
N GLN A 212 -7.81 2.46 9.06
CA GLN A 212 -9.20 2.86 9.29
C GLN A 212 -9.25 4.23 9.96
N SER A 213 -10.08 5.14 9.44
CA SER A 213 -10.37 6.45 10.01
C SER A 213 -11.45 7.12 9.18
N LEU A 214 -12.27 7.97 9.76
CA LEU A 214 -13.05 8.96 9.00
C LEU A 214 -12.15 10.16 8.75
N HIS A 215 -12.17 10.70 7.53
CA HIS A 215 -11.47 11.93 7.16
C HIS A 215 -12.48 12.92 6.62
N THR A 216 -12.49 14.11 7.16
CA THR A 216 -13.30 15.21 6.64
C THR A 216 -12.48 16.49 6.63
N THR A 217 -12.65 17.30 5.58
CA THR A 217 -12.07 18.65 5.52
C THR A 217 -13.18 19.65 5.79
N LEU A 218 -12.96 20.50 6.78
CA LEU A 218 -13.94 21.46 7.28
C LEU A 218 -13.45 22.89 7.03
N ILE A 219 -14.38 23.83 6.92
CA ILE A 219 -14.07 25.24 6.79
C ILE A 219 -14.21 25.89 8.16
N GLY A 220 -13.08 26.30 8.72
CA GLY A 220 -13.00 26.95 10.01
C GLY A 220 -13.13 28.47 9.95
N PRO A 221 -12.85 29.15 11.06
CA PRO A 221 -12.86 30.60 11.16
C PRO A 221 -12.02 31.25 10.04
N LYS A 222 -12.47 32.41 9.55
CA LYS A 222 -11.85 33.15 8.44
C LYS A 222 -11.74 32.36 7.13
N GLY A 223 -12.56 31.34 6.93
CA GLY A 223 -12.56 30.52 5.72
C GLY A 223 -11.34 29.59 5.59
N THR A 224 -10.59 29.35 6.67
CA THR A 224 -9.39 28.51 6.65
C THR A 224 -9.77 27.03 6.72
N PRO A 225 -9.47 26.20 5.70
CA PRO A 225 -9.78 24.78 5.74
C PRO A 225 -8.81 24.02 6.66
N PHE A 226 -9.36 23.01 7.36
CA PHE A 226 -8.60 22.10 8.19
C PHE A 226 -9.15 20.67 8.06
N GLU A 227 -8.30 19.66 8.22
CA GLU A 227 -8.67 18.25 8.17
C GLU A 227 -8.95 17.71 9.58
N VAL A 228 -10.00 16.91 9.73
CA VAL A 228 -10.29 16.15 10.96
C VAL A 228 -10.24 14.66 10.64
N GLN A 229 -9.46 13.93 11.44
CA GLN A 229 -9.36 12.48 11.40
C GLN A 229 -9.99 11.89 12.65
N ILE A 230 -10.99 11.00 12.48
CA ILE A 230 -11.73 10.41 13.59
C ILE A 230 -11.55 8.89 13.55
N ARG A 231 -11.14 8.28 14.66
CA ARG A 231 -10.90 6.84 14.75
C ARG A 231 -10.96 6.33 16.18
N THR A 232 -11.09 5.02 16.35
CA THR A 232 -11.00 4.41 17.67
C THR A 232 -9.56 4.22 18.13
N TRP A 233 -9.35 3.91 19.42
CA TRP A 233 -8.04 3.57 19.96
C TRP A 233 -7.40 2.38 19.27
N ASP A 234 -8.18 1.35 18.90
CA ASP A 234 -7.65 0.18 18.19
C ASP A 234 -7.21 0.54 16.77
N MET A 235 -8.03 1.33 16.06
CA MET A 235 -7.66 1.84 14.74
C MET A 235 -6.43 2.76 14.82
N HIS A 236 -6.30 3.53 15.91
CA HIS A 236 -5.12 4.36 16.13
C HIS A 236 -3.85 3.53 16.29
N ARG A 237 -3.90 2.49 17.12
CA ARG A 237 -2.75 1.57 17.28
C ARG A 237 -2.38 0.88 15.97
N ILE A 238 -3.36 0.40 15.23
CA ILE A 238 -3.13 -0.23 13.92
C ILE A 238 -2.55 0.79 12.93
N ALA A 239 -3.03 2.02 12.92
CA ALA A 239 -2.51 3.07 12.05
C ALA A 239 -1.07 3.50 12.40
N GLU A 240 -0.64 3.46 13.66
CA GLU A 240 0.72 3.83 14.05
C GLU A 240 1.73 2.68 13.87
N TYR A 241 1.33 1.46 14.25
CA TYR A 241 2.24 0.31 14.34
C TYR A 241 1.96 -0.80 13.30
N GLY A 242 0.86 -0.69 12.54
CA GLY A 242 0.52 -1.64 11.48
C GLY A 242 0.52 -3.09 11.95
N ILE A 243 1.19 -3.92 11.19
CA ILE A 243 1.30 -5.36 11.50
C ILE A 243 1.98 -5.63 12.85
N ALA A 244 2.85 -4.74 13.33
CA ALA A 244 3.52 -4.90 14.63
C ALA A 244 2.54 -4.81 15.80
N ALA A 245 1.46 -4.01 15.70
CA ALA A 245 0.42 -3.94 16.71
C ALA A 245 -0.31 -5.29 16.89
N HIS A 246 -0.51 -6.03 15.81
CA HIS A 246 -1.12 -7.36 15.82
C HIS A 246 -0.24 -8.41 16.51
N TRP A 247 1.06 -8.35 16.31
CA TRP A 247 2.01 -9.25 16.97
C TRP A 247 2.01 -9.08 18.49
N ALA A 248 2.04 -7.84 18.97
CA ALA A 248 1.97 -7.56 20.40
C ALA A 248 0.67 -8.05 21.06
N TYR A 249 -0.44 -8.07 20.31
CA TYR A 249 -1.71 -8.62 20.79
C TYR A 249 -1.70 -10.16 20.86
N LYS A 250 -1.05 -10.84 19.90
CA LYS A 250 -0.89 -12.30 19.90
C LYS A 250 -0.09 -12.80 21.10
N GLU A 251 1.05 -12.20 21.39
CA GLU A 251 1.85 -12.62 22.56
C GLU A 251 1.03 -12.54 23.85
N LYS A 252 0.20 -11.51 24.01
CA LYS A 252 -0.69 -11.39 25.17
C LYS A 252 -1.85 -12.39 25.17
N SER A 253 -2.40 -12.78 24.02
CA SER A 253 -3.48 -13.77 23.93
C SER A 253 -2.97 -15.21 24.03
N PHE A 254 -1.75 -15.53 23.61
CA PHE A 254 -1.13 -16.82 23.86
C PHE A 254 -0.87 -17.06 25.36
N SER A 255 -0.50 -16.02 26.12
CA SER A 255 -0.36 -16.09 27.57
C SER A 255 -1.70 -16.18 28.32
N SER A 256 -2.82 -15.85 27.68
CA SER A 256 -4.17 -15.87 28.29
C SER A 256 -5.09 -16.99 27.78
N GLY A 257 -4.60 -17.94 26.98
CA GLY A 257 -5.33 -19.14 26.54
C GLY A 257 -6.51 -18.90 25.57
N LYS A 258 -6.70 -17.69 25.06
CA LYS A 258 -7.76 -17.38 24.08
C LYS A 258 -7.27 -17.56 22.64
N LYS A 259 -7.91 -18.45 21.86
CA LYS A 259 -7.63 -18.63 20.44
C LYS A 259 -7.93 -17.33 19.68
N ALA A 260 -6.87 -16.63 19.23
CA ALA A 260 -7.01 -15.50 18.32
C ALA A 260 -7.44 -15.99 16.92
N ASN A 261 -8.26 -15.21 16.23
CA ASN A 261 -8.74 -15.51 14.86
C ASN A 261 -7.55 -15.58 13.88
N VAL A 262 -7.09 -16.78 13.57
CA VAL A 262 -5.95 -17.09 12.67
C VAL A 262 -6.24 -16.65 11.22
N LYS A 263 -7.52 -16.64 10.79
CA LYS A 263 -7.93 -16.31 9.41
C LYS A 263 -7.55 -14.90 8.94
N VAL A 264 -7.51 -13.92 9.82
CA VAL A 264 -7.24 -12.51 9.46
C VAL A 264 -5.76 -12.26 9.10
N GLU A 265 -4.83 -13.13 9.51
CA GLU A 265 -3.40 -12.98 9.20
C GLU A 265 -3.00 -13.58 7.86
N GLU A 266 -3.69 -14.63 7.42
CA GLU A 266 -3.39 -15.26 6.12
C GLU A 266 -3.68 -14.32 4.96
N ASP A 267 -4.75 -13.53 5.04
CA ASP A 267 -5.10 -12.55 4.02
C ASP A 267 -4.12 -11.35 3.96
N LYS A 268 -3.51 -10.98 5.10
CA LYS A 268 -2.64 -9.80 5.20
C LYS A 268 -1.25 -9.99 4.61
N LEU A 269 -0.78 -11.23 4.57
CA LEU A 269 0.51 -11.61 4.00
C LEU A 269 0.37 -12.32 2.65
N SER A 270 -0.85 -12.40 2.11
CA SER A 270 -1.12 -13.04 0.82
C SER A 270 -0.26 -12.45 -0.29
N TRP A 271 -0.14 -11.11 -0.34
CA TRP A 271 0.69 -10.42 -1.33
C TRP A 271 2.18 -10.82 -1.25
N ILE A 272 2.72 -11.06 -0.03
CA ILE A 272 4.11 -11.53 0.13
C ILE A 272 4.24 -12.94 -0.40
N ARG A 273 3.28 -13.83 -0.06
CA ARG A 273 3.27 -15.22 -0.58
C ARG A 273 3.11 -15.24 -2.09
N GLU A 274 2.21 -14.43 -2.63
CA GLU A 274 2.06 -14.25 -4.07
C GLU A 274 3.36 -13.78 -4.72
N THR A 275 4.01 -12.76 -4.15
CA THR A 275 5.31 -12.29 -4.65
C THR A 275 6.38 -13.39 -4.60
N LEU A 276 6.37 -14.25 -3.57
CA LEU A 276 7.30 -15.38 -3.43
C LEU A 276 6.97 -16.54 -4.39
N GLU A 277 5.70 -16.78 -4.69
CA GLU A 277 5.32 -17.78 -5.70
C GLU A 277 5.79 -17.36 -7.08
N TRP A 278 5.67 -16.08 -7.42
CA TRP A 278 6.15 -15.54 -8.70
C TRP A 278 7.66 -15.65 -8.84
N GLN A 279 8.39 -15.48 -7.74
CA GLN A 279 9.84 -15.58 -7.74
C GLN A 279 10.35 -16.94 -8.23
N LYS A 280 9.63 -18.02 -7.97
CA LYS A 280 10.02 -19.36 -8.44
C LYS A 280 10.04 -19.46 -9.96
N ASP A 281 9.25 -18.63 -10.64
CA ASP A 281 9.11 -18.59 -12.09
C ASP A 281 9.97 -17.50 -12.76
N MET A 282 10.47 -16.50 -12.00
CA MET A 282 11.33 -15.40 -12.49
C MET A 282 12.81 -15.75 -12.30
N GLN A 283 13.54 -15.85 -13.38
CA GLN A 283 15.00 -16.05 -13.37
C GLN A 283 15.79 -14.74 -13.39
N ASP A 284 15.17 -13.66 -13.90
CA ASP A 284 15.82 -12.36 -14.04
C ASP A 284 15.63 -11.50 -12.76
N PRO A 285 16.73 -11.12 -12.08
CA PRO A 285 16.70 -10.26 -10.92
C PRO A 285 16.10 -8.86 -11.18
N GLU A 286 16.32 -8.27 -12.36
CA GLU A 286 15.78 -6.95 -12.70
C GLU A 286 14.26 -6.99 -12.88
N GLU A 287 13.72 -8.01 -13.53
CA GLU A 287 12.27 -8.23 -13.68
C GLU A 287 11.60 -8.37 -12.31
N PHE A 288 12.23 -9.10 -11.38
CA PHE A 288 11.76 -9.19 -10.00
C PHE A 288 11.67 -7.83 -9.33
N MET A 289 12.71 -7.00 -9.44
CA MET A 289 12.73 -5.66 -8.82
C MET A 289 11.72 -4.70 -9.45
N GLN A 290 11.51 -4.76 -10.76
CA GLN A 290 10.50 -3.95 -11.44
C GLN A 290 9.09 -4.33 -11.00
N THR A 291 8.80 -5.63 -10.92
CA THR A 291 7.51 -6.16 -10.46
C THR A 291 7.26 -5.79 -9.00
N LEU A 292 8.27 -5.95 -8.14
CA LEU A 292 8.18 -5.58 -6.73
C LEU A 292 7.91 -4.08 -6.54
N LYS A 293 8.65 -3.22 -7.25
CA LYS A 293 8.39 -1.77 -7.19
C LYS A 293 6.98 -1.44 -7.64
N LYS A 294 6.52 -2.06 -8.72
CA LYS A 294 5.16 -1.87 -9.21
C LYS A 294 4.12 -2.19 -8.14
N GLU A 295 4.22 -3.35 -7.50
CA GLU A 295 3.34 -3.78 -6.41
C GLU A 295 3.37 -2.84 -5.19
N LEU A 296 4.53 -2.27 -4.87
CA LEU A 296 4.69 -1.37 -3.72
C LEU A 296 4.13 0.04 -3.96
N PHE A 297 4.05 0.50 -5.22
CA PHE A 297 3.72 1.90 -5.56
C PHE A 297 2.38 2.10 -6.27
N GLU A 298 1.70 1.02 -6.71
CA GLU A 298 0.45 1.18 -7.44
C GLU A 298 -0.68 1.76 -6.56
N ASP A 299 -1.35 2.77 -7.11
CA ASP A 299 -2.65 3.24 -6.59
C ASP A 299 -3.67 2.10 -6.74
N GLU A 300 -4.67 2.07 -5.87
CA GLU A 300 -5.66 1.01 -5.81
C GLU A 300 -7.06 1.52 -6.14
N VAL A 301 -7.88 0.65 -6.71
CA VAL A 301 -9.32 0.86 -6.93
C VAL A 301 -10.13 -0.17 -6.13
N TYR A 302 -11.24 0.29 -5.57
CA TYR A 302 -12.14 -0.51 -4.75
C TYR A 302 -13.38 -0.85 -5.56
N VAL A 303 -13.56 -2.13 -5.86
CA VAL A 303 -14.61 -2.63 -6.74
C VAL A 303 -15.51 -3.59 -5.96
N PHE A 304 -16.80 -3.57 -6.23
CA PHE A 304 -17.78 -4.38 -5.54
C PHE A 304 -18.22 -5.59 -6.36
N THR A 305 -18.42 -6.73 -5.70
CA THR A 305 -19.19 -7.82 -6.26
C THR A 305 -20.69 -7.48 -6.19
N PRO A 306 -21.57 -8.12 -6.98
CA PRO A 306 -23.02 -7.94 -6.86
C PRO A 306 -23.58 -8.23 -5.45
N LYS A 307 -22.88 -9.03 -4.64
CA LYS A 307 -23.22 -9.33 -3.25
C LYS A 307 -22.68 -8.29 -2.25
N GLY A 308 -22.07 -7.19 -2.73
CA GLY A 308 -21.52 -6.13 -1.89
C GLY A 308 -20.15 -6.41 -1.28
N ALA A 309 -19.48 -7.52 -1.63
CA ALA A 309 -18.13 -7.78 -1.16
C ALA A 309 -17.12 -6.88 -1.91
N ILE A 310 -16.22 -6.25 -1.17
CA ILE A 310 -15.20 -5.34 -1.71
C ILE A 310 -14.01 -6.16 -2.20
N LYS A 311 -13.50 -5.82 -3.39
CA LYS A 311 -12.25 -6.30 -3.94
C LYS A 311 -11.34 -5.11 -4.24
N VAL A 312 -10.08 -5.23 -3.86
CA VAL A 312 -9.06 -4.20 -4.08
C VAL A 312 -8.17 -4.64 -5.23
N LEU A 313 -8.00 -3.77 -6.20
CA LEU A 313 -7.23 -4.03 -7.42
C LEU A 313 -6.27 -2.87 -7.69
N PRO A 314 -5.15 -3.09 -8.39
CA PRO A 314 -4.32 -2.01 -8.90
C PRO A 314 -5.12 -1.06 -9.80
N LYS A 315 -4.79 0.23 -9.77
CA LYS A 315 -5.42 1.23 -10.64
C LYS A 315 -5.21 0.90 -12.12
N GLY A 316 -6.27 0.99 -12.90
CA GLY A 316 -6.28 0.61 -14.31
C GLY A 316 -6.54 -0.87 -14.55
N SER A 317 -6.78 -1.67 -13.50
CA SER A 317 -7.27 -3.05 -13.61
C SER A 317 -8.57 -3.13 -14.39
N THR A 318 -8.78 -4.27 -15.00
CA THR A 318 -9.91 -4.56 -15.88
C THR A 318 -10.82 -5.64 -15.25
N PRO A 319 -12.01 -5.91 -15.80
CA PRO A 319 -12.82 -7.06 -15.40
C PRO A 319 -12.07 -8.40 -15.43
N ILE A 320 -11.04 -8.54 -16.25
CA ILE A 320 -10.18 -9.74 -16.28
C ILE A 320 -9.43 -9.86 -14.95
N ASP A 321 -8.79 -8.79 -14.48
CA ASP A 321 -8.11 -8.76 -13.19
C ASP A 321 -9.07 -9.09 -12.04
N PHE A 322 -10.28 -8.52 -12.09
CA PHE A 322 -11.32 -8.77 -11.10
C PHE A 322 -11.76 -10.23 -11.06
N ALA A 323 -11.96 -10.88 -12.23
CA ALA A 323 -12.32 -12.27 -12.32
C ALA A 323 -11.30 -13.18 -11.65
N TYR A 324 -10.01 -12.95 -11.94
CA TYR A 324 -8.90 -13.70 -11.32
C TYR A 324 -8.70 -13.38 -9.84
N GLN A 325 -9.09 -12.20 -9.38
CA GLN A 325 -9.08 -11.85 -7.96
C GLN A 325 -10.19 -12.56 -7.17
N ILE A 326 -11.31 -12.91 -7.80
CA ILE A 326 -12.34 -13.73 -7.17
C ILE A 326 -11.88 -15.19 -7.08
N HIS A 327 -11.63 -15.82 -8.22
CA HIS A 327 -11.14 -17.19 -8.31
C HIS A 327 -10.51 -17.46 -9.68
N ALA A 328 -9.51 -18.37 -9.76
CA ALA A 328 -8.84 -18.71 -11.00
C ALA A 328 -9.83 -19.29 -12.05
N GLU A 329 -10.73 -20.19 -11.62
CA GLU A 329 -11.74 -20.81 -12.51
C GLU A 329 -12.70 -19.77 -13.10
N ILE A 330 -13.11 -18.75 -12.32
CA ILE A 330 -13.94 -17.66 -12.84
C ILE A 330 -13.19 -16.91 -13.93
N GLY A 331 -11.89 -16.65 -13.71
CA GLY A 331 -11.02 -16.03 -14.73
C GLY A 331 -10.86 -16.90 -15.98
N HIS A 332 -10.67 -18.21 -15.82
CA HIS A 332 -10.49 -19.14 -16.95
C HIS A 332 -11.76 -19.29 -17.80
N HIS A 333 -12.94 -19.26 -17.19
CA HIS A 333 -14.23 -19.44 -17.88
C HIS A 333 -14.94 -18.12 -18.23
N MET A 334 -14.28 -16.98 -18.01
CA MET A 334 -14.85 -15.67 -18.29
C MET A 334 -15.10 -15.46 -19.78
N VAL A 335 -16.31 -15.04 -20.13
CA VAL A 335 -16.72 -14.71 -21.51
C VAL A 335 -17.19 -13.24 -21.62
N GLY A 336 -17.50 -12.57 -20.52
CA GLY A 336 -17.96 -11.20 -20.51
C GLY A 336 -18.03 -10.60 -19.11
N ALA A 337 -18.36 -9.32 -19.03
CA ALA A 337 -18.56 -8.63 -17.77
C ALA A 337 -19.63 -7.55 -17.87
N LYS A 338 -20.36 -7.35 -16.76
CA LYS A 338 -21.19 -6.17 -16.55
C LYS A 338 -20.53 -5.25 -15.52
N ILE A 339 -20.50 -3.97 -15.80
CA ILE A 339 -20.08 -2.91 -14.87
C ILE A 339 -21.30 -2.05 -14.62
N ASN A 340 -21.71 -1.90 -13.35
CA ASN A 340 -22.90 -1.14 -12.96
C ASN A 340 -24.15 -1.58 -13.74
N SER A 341 -24.33 -2.90 -13.87
CA SER A 341 -25.44 -3.56 -14.59
C SER A 341 -25.42 -3.41 -16.13
N GLN A 342 -24.42 -2.76 -16.72
CA GLN A 342 -24.27 -2.61 -18.17
C GLN A 342 -23.20 -3.54 -18.70
N MET A 343 -23.46 -4.19 -19.83
CA MET A 343 -22.45 -4.98 -20.56
C MET A 343 -21.32 -4.07 -21.04
N MET A 344 -20.10 -4.35 -20.61
CA MET A 344 -18.93 -3.56 -20.95
C MET A 344 -17.82 -4.44 -21.53
N PRO A 345 -16.95 -3.89 -22.38
CA PRO A 345 -15.77 -4.61 -22.84
C PRO A 345 -14.91 -5.06 -21.67
N ILE A 346 -14.40 -6.28 -21.72
CA ILE A 346 -13.58 -6.91 -20.66
C ILE A 346 -12.25 -6.19 -20.40
N ILE A 347 -11.86 -5.28 -21.28
CA ILE A 347 -10.66 -4.44 -21.20
C ILE A 347 -10.94 -3.05 -20.60
N THR A 348 -12.18 -2.75 -20.21
CA THR A 348 -12.56 -1.44 -19.63
C THR A 348 -11.86 -1.24 -18.29
N PRO A 349 -11.12 -0.13 -18.07
CA PRO A 349 -10.51 0.16 -16.78
C PRO A 349 -11.57 0.39 -15.70
N LEU A 350 -11.45 -0.33 -14.59
CA LEU A 350 -12.35 -0.24 -13.45
C LEU A 350 -12.06 1.03 -12.62
N LYS A 351 -13.13 1.58 -12.02
CA LYS A 351 -13.08 2.73 -11.11
C LYS A 351 -13.55 2.33 -9.72
N SER A 352 -13.09 3.06 -8.71
CA SER A 352 -13.59 2.85 -7.35
C SER A 352 -15.09 3.15 -7.29
N GLY A 353 -15.85 2.21 -6.71
CA GLY A 353 -17.31 2.26 -6.63
C GLY A 353 -18.02 1.40 -7.69
N ASP A 354 -17.32 0.89 -8.69
CA ASP A 354 -17.93 0.03 -9.71
C ASP A 354 -18.41 -1.30 -9.10
N ILE A 355 -19.61 -1.72 -9.50
CA ILE A 355 -20.15 -3.06 -9.22
C ILE A 355 -19.91 -3.92 -10.43
N VAL A 356 -19.11 -4.98 -10.27
CA VAL A 356 -18.68 -5.85 -11.38
C VAL A 356 -19.25 -7.25 -11.25
N GLU A 357 -19.96 -7.68 -12.27
CA GLU A 357 -20.47 -9.04 -12.44
C GLU A 357 -19.72 -9.73 -13.59
N ILE A 358 -19.09 -10.87 -13.30
CA ILE A 358 -18.39 -11.67 -14.31
C ILE A 358 -19.35 -12.71 -14.90
N ILE A 359 -19.39 -12.77 -16.22
CA ILE A 359 -20.16 -13.77 -16.97
C ILE A 359 -19.21 -14.87 -17.37
N THR A 360 -19.53 -16.10 -16.95
CA THR A 360 -18.74 -17.29 -17.25
C THR A 360 -19.50 -18.25 -18.15
N SER A 361 -18.79 -19.10 -18.87
CA SER A 361 -19.35 -20.18 -19.68
C SER A 361 -18.49 -21.42 -19.55
N ASP A 362 -19.13 -22.58 -19.36
CA ASP A 362 -18.44 -23.89 -19.33
C ASP A 362 -17.87 -24.27 -20.70
N GLN A 363 -18.34 -23.64 -21.78
CA GLN A 363 -17.81 -23.83 -23.14
C GLN A 363 -16.58 -22.97 -23.43
N SER A 364 -16.13 -22.15 -22.48
CA SER A 364 -14.93 -21.32 -22.63
C SER A 364 -13.69 -22.21 -22.83
N LYS A 365 -12.91 -21.91 -23.86
CA LYS A 365 -11.63 -22.59 -24.16
C LYS A 365 -10.47 -22.13 -23.26
N GLY A 366 -10.75 -21.31 -22.23
CA GLY A 366 -9.77 -20.72 -21.33
C GLY A 366 -9.40 -19.27 -21.71
N PRO A 367 -8.40 -18.68 -21.03
CA PRO A 367 -8.00 -17.29 -21.25
C PRO A 367 -7.35 -17.08 -22.62
N SER A 368 -7.54 -15.90 -23.22
CA SER A 368 -6.80 -15.49 -24.39
C SER A 368 -5.39 -15.00 -24.04
N ARG A 369 -4.39 -15.28 -24.87
CA ARG A 369 -3.03 -14.68 -24.72
C ARG A 369 -3.04 -13.16 -24.80
N ASP A 370 -3.98 -12.59 -25.56
CA ASP A 370 -4.12 -11.13 -25.65
C ASP A 370 -4.50 -10.48 -24.32
N TRP A 371 -5.11 -11.21 -23.39
CA TRP A 371 -5.44 -10.69 -22.06
C TRP A 371 -4.20 -10.23 -21.28
N LEU A 372 -3.03 -10.84 -21.53
CA LEU A 372 -1.76 -10.45 -20.94
C LEU A 372 -1.35 -9.00 -21.25
N LYS A 373 -1.89 -8.42 -22.34
CA LYS A 373 -1.65 -7.02 -22.72
C LYS A 373 -2.46 -6.04 -21.85
N PHE A 374 -3.59 -6.48 -21.34
CA PHE A 374 -4.57 -5.63 -20.64
C PHE A 374 -4.55 -5.77 -19.13
N VAL A 375 -4.22 -6.97 -18.61
CA VAL A 375 -4.17 -7.21 -17.17
C VAL A 375 -3.09 -6.37 -16.50
N LYS A 376 -3.46 -5.80 -15.35
CA LYS A 376 -2.57 -4.98 -14.51
C LYS A 376 -2.05 -5.76 -13.32
N SER A 377 -2.90 -6.58 -12.69
CA SER A 377 -2.49 -7.36 -11.54
C SER A 377 -1.54 -8.49 -11.94
N SER A 378 -0.45 -8.62 -11.19
CA SER A 378 0.51 -9.70 -11.32
C SER A 378 -0.14 -11.06 -11.06
N GLY A 379 -1.07 -11.14 -10.11
CA GLY A 379 -1.85 -12.34 -9.82
C GLY A 379 -2.64 -12.87 -11.04
N ALA A 380 -3.35 -12.00 -11.77
CA ALA A 380 -4.06 -12.39 -12.98
C ALA A 380 -3.08 -12.86 -14.08
N ARG A 381 -2.01 -12.08 -14.30
CA ARG A 381 -0.97 -12.42 -15.29
C ARG A 381 -0.38 -13.80 -15.05
N ASN A 382 -0.05 -14.12 -13.80
CA ASN A 382 0.56 -15.40 -13.44
C ASN A 382 -0.41 -16.57 -13.56
N LYS A 383 -1.67 -16.39 -13.13
CA LYS A 383 -2.70 -17.42 -13.29
C LYS A 383 -2.97 -17.73 -14.77
N ILE A 384 -2.97 -16.71 -15.63
CA ILE A 384 -3.08 -16.86 -17.09
C ILE A 384 -1.87 -17.64 -17.65
N ASN A 385 -0.65 -17.22 -17.31
CA ASN A 385 0.58 -17.89 -17.76
C ASN A 385 0.64 -19.35 -17.27
N SER A 386 0.28 -19.60 -16.02
CA SER A 386 0.24 -20.95 -15.45
C SER A 386 -0.77 -21.84 -16.18
N TRP A 387 -1.94 -21.29 -16.53
CA TRP A 387 -2.94 -22.01 -17.34
C TRP A 387 -2.37 -22.41 -18.71
N PHE A 388 -1.68 -21.49 -19.40
CA PHE A 388 -1.04 -21.80 -20.68
C PHE A 388 0.07 -22.85 -20.55
N LYS A 389 0.91 -22.76 -19.52
CA LYS A 389 1.95 -23.76 -19.25
C LYS A 389 1.34 -25.15 -19.06
N LYS A 390 0.21 -25.25 -18.32
CA LYS A 390 -0.43 -26.52 -18.00
C LYS A 390 -1.19 -27.11 -19.18
N ASN A 391 -2.02 -26.30 -19.86
CA ASN A 391 -2.98 -26.82 -20.85
C ASN A 391 -2.42 -26.87 -22.27
N LEU A 392 -1.37 -26.13 -22.60
CA LEU A 392 -0.73 -26.13 -23.91
C LEU A 392 0.62 -26.85 -23.91
N ARG A 393 0.95 -27.59 -22.85
CA ARG A 393 2.24 -28.29 -22.76
C ARG A 393 2.42 -29.30 -23.91
N GLU A 394 1.41 -30.07 -24.22
CA GLU A 394 1.46 -31.07 -25.30
C GLU A 394 1.54 -30.43 -26.70
N GLU A 395 0.75 -29.36 -26.93
CA GLU A 395 0.84 -28.60 -28.18
C GLU A 395 2.21 -27.91 -28.35
N ASN A 396 2.75 -27.35 -27.28
CA ASN A 396 4.06 -26.72 -27.31
C ASN A 396 5.18 -27.72 -27.53
N ILE A 397 5.08 -28.92 -26.99
CA ILE A 397 6.02 -30.03 -27.23
C ILE A 397 5.94 -30.47 -28.70
N SER A 398 4.73 -30.62 -29.24
CA SER A 398 4.55 -31.01 -30.67
C SER A 398 5.11 -29.95 -31.62
N LYS A 399 4.75 -28.67 -31.41
CA LYS A 399 5.30 -27.54 -32.19
C LYS A 399 6.81 -27.38 -32.03
N GLY A 400 7.35 -27.61 -30.84
CA GLY A 400 8.77 -27.58 -30.58
C GLY A 400 9.51 -28.68 -31.34
N LYS A 401 8.95 -29.90 -31.39
CA LYS A 401 9.51 -31.00 -32.19
C LYS A 401 9.51 -30.68 -33.68
N GLU A 402 8.40 -30.16 -34.22
CA GLU A 402 8.30 -29.76 -35.63
C GLU A 402 9.34 -28.67 -35.99
N LEU A 403 9.53 -27.69 -35.12
CA LEU A 403 10.53 -26.63 -35.34
C LEU A 403 11.95 -27.17 -35.32
N ILE A 404 12.26 -28.04 -34.36
CA ILE A 404 13.58 -28.69 -34.27
C ILE A 404 13.83 -29.56 -35.52
N GLU A 405 12.87 -30.38 -35.93
CA GLU A 405 13.00 -31.19 -37.14
C GLU A 405 13.20 -30.33 -38.38
N LYS A 406 12.51 -29.19 -38.47
CA LYS A 406 12.66 -28.26 -39.59
C LYS A 406 14.07 -27.62 -39.62
N GLU A 407 14.60 -27.26 -38.47
CA GLU A 407 15.95 -26.71 -38.39
C GLU A 407 17.03 -27.77 -38.63
N LEU A 408 16.88 -29.00 -38.10
CA LEU A 408 17.79 -30.11 -38.36
C LEU A 408 17.86 -30.46 -39.84
N LYS A 409 16.71 -30.46 -40.52
CA LYS A 409 16.67 -30.67 -42.00
C LYS A 409 17.41 -29.58 -42.77
N LYS A 410 17.37 -28.30 -42.32
CA LYS A 410 18.13 -27.21 -42.94
C LYS A 410 19.66 -27.36 -42.80
N ILE A 411 20.09 -27.98 -41.72
CA ILE A 411 21.53 -28.18 -41.41
C ILE A 411 22.03 -29.51 -41.97
N GLY A 412 21.14 -30.29 -42.65
CA GLY A 412 21.51 -31.58 -43.26
C GLY A 412 21.67 -32.74 -42.27
N MET A 413 21.19 -32.58 -41.03
CA MET A 413 21.06 -33.67 -40.04
C MET A 413 19.73 -34.37 -40.17
N LYS A 414 19.75 -35.72 -40.21
CA LYS A 414 18.57 -36.56 -40.19
C LYS A 414 18.12 -36.89 -38.79
#